data_09f9fe44466a1ac9b2a339730850467b
#
_entry.id   09f9fe44466a1ac9b2a339730850467b
#
_cell.length_a   1.000
_cell.length_b   1.000
_cell.length_c   1.000
_cell.angle_alpha   90.00
_cell.angle_beta   90.00
_cell.angle_gamma   90.00
#
_symmetry.space_group_name_H-M   'P 1'
#
loop_
_entity.id
_entity.type
_entity.pdbx_description
1 polymer ?
#
loop_
_entity_poly.entity_id
_entity_poly.type
_entity_poly.pdbx_seq_one_letter_code
_entity_poly.pdbx_strand_id
1 'polypeptide(L)'
;MKIAFFSETGTNQKYPRDFPNARTEVAWCVALDAPMCHLTKLPDEQFDLGIVIIPKNNPNVDLNHIRQICNKVAVMQEGPHWFFQDYDITNQFHYYNCLVEADWVYCHNYSDIKYYKGLGCKDVRVMRSLMIPEGLKPRSEWQDITIIGGLVYYFFFY
;
A
#
# COMPACT_ATOMS: atom_id res chain seq x y z
N MET A 1 4.21 11.41 16.11
CA MET A 1 3.53 11.39 14.78
C MET A 1 2.58 10.22 14.77
N LYS A 2 1.29 10.49 14.64
CA LYS A 2 0.22 9.49 14.63
C LYS A 2 -0.09 9.11 13.18
N ILE A 3 0.07 7.83 12.85
CA ILE A 3 -0.04 7.32 11.47
C ILE A 3 -1.24 6.38 11.38
N ALA A 4 -1.95 6.41 10.25
CA ALA A 4 -2.92 5.40 9.87
C ALA A 4 -2.69 4.93 8.44
N PHE A 5 -2.96 3.65 8.18
CA PHE A 5 -3.08 3.12 6.83
C PHE A 5 -4.55 3.06 6.43
N PHE A 6 -4.82 3.24 5.15
CA PHE A 6 -6.18 3.19 4.61
C PHE A 6 -6.23 2.19 3.46
N SER A 7 -7.17 1.25 3.54
CA SER A 7 -7.42 0.27 2.47
C SER A 7 -8.91 -0.06 2.36
N GLU A 8 -9.33 -0.69 1.28
CA GLU A 8 -10.70 -1.18 1.09
C GLU A 8 -11.09 -2.29 2.08
N THR A 9 -10.08 -2.97 2.65
CA THR A 9 -10.27 -4.05 3.63
C THR A 9 -10.01 -3.62 5.07
N GLY A 10 -9.79 -2.32 5.29
CA GLY A 10 -9.52 -1.78 6.62
C GLY A 10 -10.70 -1.98 7.59
N THR A 11 -10.38 -2.20 8.85
CA THR A 11 -11.37 -2.44 9.93
C THR A 11 -11.38 -1.36 10.99
N ASN A 12 -10.60 -0.27 10.80
CA ASN A 12 -10.36 0.80 11.77
C ASN A 12 -9.69 0.32 13.07
N GLN A 13 -8.90 -0.78 12.98
CA GLN A 13 -8.25 -1.39 14.13
C GLN A 13 -6.75 -1.59 13.88
N LYS A 14 -6.00 -1.73 14.97
CA LYS A 14 -4.61 -2.17 14.95
C LYS A 14 -4.54 -3.69 14.86
N TYR A 15 -3.52 -4.19 14.20
CA TYR A 15 -3.21 -5.61 14.17
C TYR A 15 -2.30 -6.00 15.36
N PRO A 16 -2.52 -7.16 16.01
CA PRO A 16 -1.59 -7.69 16.98
C PRO A 16 -0.27 -8.09 16.31
N ARG A 17 0.82 -8.14 17.08
CA ARG A 17 2.17 -8.45 16.55
C ARG A 17 2.29 -9.83 15.93
N ASP A 18 1.52 -10.79 16.43
CA ASP A 18 1.47 -12.17 15.98
C ASP A 18 0.38 -12.41 14.91
N PHE A 19 -0.16 -11.35 14.32
CA PHE A 19 -1.21 -11.48 13.31
C PHE A 19 -0.73 -12.35 12.14
N PRO A 20 -1.44 -13.44 11.79
CA PRO A 20 -0.98 -14.46 10.85
C PRO A 20 -1.15 -14.01 9.39
N ASN A 21 -0.68 -12.82 9.04
CA ASN A 21 -0.78 -12.28 7.69
C ASN A 21 0.59 -11.76 7.24
N ALA A 22 1.10 -12.29 6.14
CA ALA A 22 2.39 -11.93 5.57
C ALA A 22 2.32 -10.74 4.58
N ARG A 23 1.18 -10.07 4.46
CA ARG A 23 1.05 -8.91 3.55
C ARG A 23 1.86 -7.72 4.06
N THR A 24 2.54 -7.04 3.15
CA THR A 24 3.45 -5.92 3.45
C THR A 24 2.75 -4.79 4.20
N GLU A 25 1.54 -4.42 3.80
CA GLU A 25 0.77 -3.33 4.42
C GLU A 25 0.38 -3.66 5.87
N VAL A 26 0.08 -4.92 6.18
CA VAL A 26 -0.19 -5.36 7.56
C VAL A 26 1.09 -5.32 8.38
N ALA A 27 2.22 -5.76 7.82
CA ALA A 27 3.51 -5.69 8.47
C ALA A 27 3.90 -4.23 8.82
N TRP A 28 3.62 -3.28 7.94
CA TRP A 28 3.81 -1.85 8.23
C TRP A 28 2.91 -1.35 9.35
N CYS A 29 1.63 -1.75 9.37
CA CYS A 29 0.71 -1.40 10.46
C CYS A 29 1.25 -1.90 11.81
N VAL A 30 1.71 -3.14 11.87
CA VAL A 30 2.28 -3.74 13.09
C VAL A 30 3.57 -3.03 13.50
N ALA A 31 4.49 -2.79 12.56
CA ALA A 31 5.78 -2.17 12.84
C ALA A 31 5.66 -0.72 13.34
N LEU A 32 4.65 0.01 12.87
CA LEU A 32 4.41 1.41 13.22
C LEU A 32 3.35 1.58 14.32
N ASP A 33 2.82 0.50 14.86
CA ASP A 33 1.69 0.49 15.79
C ASP A 33 0.49 1.32 15.27
N ALA A 34 0.23 1.24 13.96
CA ALA A 34 -0.77 2.02 13.26
C ALA A 34 -2.03 1.20 12.95
N PRO A 35 -3.23 1.80 12.98
CA PRO A 35 -4.43 1.12 12.54
C PRO A 35 -4.48 1.00 11.01
N MET A 36 -5.20 -0.02 10.54
CA MET A 36 -5.67 -0.14 9.16
C MET A 36 -7.12 0.35 9.09
N CYS A 37 -7.32 1.54 8.56
CA CYS A 37 -8.61 2.18 8.45
C CYS A 37 -9.30 1.85 7.12
N HIS A 38 -10.63 1.91 7.11
CA HIS A 38 -11.40 1.71 5.88
C HIS A 38 -11.42 3.01 5.05
N LEU A 39 -11.24 2.90 3.73
CA LEU A 39 -11.19 4.04 2.80
C LEU A 39 -12.45 4.93 2.82
N THR A 40 -13.62 4.35 3.07
CA THR A 40 -14.91 5.07 3.01
C THR A 40 -15.61 5.19 4.37
N LYS A 41 -15.17 4.42 5.38
CA LYS A 41 -15.74 4.46 6.73
C LYS A 41 -14.68 4.95 7.70
N LEU A 42 -14.44 6.26 7.68
CA LEU A 42 -13.37 6.88 8.46
C LEU A 42 -13.65 6.72 9.96
N PRO A 43 -12.60 6.48 10.78
CA PRO A 43 -12.72 6.54 12.23
C PRO A 43 -12.90 8.00 12.71
N ASP A 44 -13.51 8.18 13.88
CA ASP A 44 -13.59 9.48 14.56
C ASP A 44 -12.29 9.75 15.33
N GLU A 45 -11.20 9.90 14.59
CA GLU A 45 -9.85 10.09 15.12
C GLU A 45 -8.99 10.86 14.11
N GLN A 46 -8.12 11.76 14.61
CA GLN A 46 -7.23 12.57 13.79
C GLN A 46 -5.82 11.95 13.70
N PHE A 47 -5.19 12.06 12.52
CA PHE A 47 -3.85 11.54 12.25
C PHE A 47 -2.94 12.62 11.65
N ASP A 48 -1.64 12.51 11.94
CA ASP A 48 -0.63 13.37 11.30
C ASP A 48 -0.41 12.94 9.84
N LEU A 49 -0.48 11.62 9.59
CA LEU A 49 -0.24 11.02 8.29
C LEU A 49 -1.21 9.87 8.00
N GLY A 50 -1.92 9.97 6.88
CA GLY A 50 -2.62 8.87 6.25
C GLY A 50 -1.80 8.26 5.12
N ILE A 51 -1.64 6.94 5.11
CA ILE A 51 -1.00 6.20 4.02
C ILE A 51 -2.08 5.38 3.32
N VAL A 52 -2.47 5.83 2.14
CA VAL A 52 -3.53 5.19 1.34
C VAL A 52 -2.93 4.12 0.45
N ILE A 53 -3.42 2.90 0.60
CA ILE A 53 -3.11 1.79 -0.29
C ILE A 53 -4.11 1.80 -1.43
N ILE A 54 -3.65 2.17 -2.62
CA ILE A 54 -4.52 2.25 -3.81
C ILE A 54 -4.93 0.84 -4.21
N PRO A 55 -6.25 0.52 -4.17
CA PRO A 55 -6.72 -0.81 -4.54
C PRO A 55 -6.48 -1.10 -6.03
N LYS A 56 -6.08 -2.32 -6.35
CA LYS A 56 -5.87 -2.73 -7.73
C LYS A 56 -7.18 -2.72 -8.54
N ASN A 57 -8.28 -3.17 -7.94
CA ASN A 57 -9.54 -3.34 -8.66
C ASN A 57 -10.39 -2.08 -8.76
N ASN A 58 -10.15 -1.10 -7.88
CA ASN A 58 -10.86 0.18 -7.89
C ASN A 58 -9.93 1.30 -7.42
N PRO A 59 -9.12 1.88 -8.31
CA PRO A 59 -8.17 2.95 -7.96
C PRO A 59 -8.83 4.31 -7.72
N ASN A 60 -10.14 4.43 -7.83
CA ASN A 60 -10.87 5.68 -7.60
C ASN A 60 -10.99 5.95 -6.08
N VAL A 61 -9.96 6.54 -5.51
CA VAL A 61 -9.89 6.92 -4.09
C VAL A 61 -10.01 8.43 -3.96
N ASP A 62 -10.97 8.89 -3.17
CA ASP A 62 -11.11 10.30 -2.81
C ASP A 62 -10.13 10.67 -1.68
N LEU A 63 -8.99 11.26 -2.05
CA LEU A 63 -8.01 11.72 -1.06
C LEU A 63 -8.51 12.89 -0.22
N ASN A 64 -9.47 13.70 -0.71
CA ASN A 64 -10.04 14.79 0.08
C ASN A 64 -10.89 14.26 1.23
N HIS A 65 -11.54 13.11 1.03
CA HIS A 65 -12.22 12.42 2.13
C HIS A 65 -11.24 12.04 3.25
N ILE A 66 -10.10 11.45 2.90
CA ILE A 66 -9.05 11.07 3.87
C ILE A 66 -8.43 12.32 4.56
N ARG A 67 -8.29 13.43 3.84
CA ARG A 67 -7.77 14.69 4.38
C ARG A 67 -8.67 15.32 5.45
N GLN A 68 -9.91 14.89 5.59
CA GLN A 68 -10.78 15.35 6.70
C GLN A 68 -10.22 14.94 8.06
N ILE A 69 -9.47 13.84 8.12
CA ILE A 69 -8.91 13.30 9.37
C ILE A 69 -7.38 13.15 9.36
N CYS A 70 -6.71 13.50 8.25
CA CYS A 70 -5.26 13.40 8.11
C CYS A 70 -4.65 14.73 7.68
N ASN A 71 -3.62 15.20 8.40
CA ASN A 71 -2.90 16.43 8.05
C ASN A 71 -2.11 16.30 6.75
N LYS A 72 -1.57 15.10 6.48
CA LYS A 72 -0.84 14.73 5.28
C LYS A 72 -1.35 13.40 4.75
N VAL A 73 -1.36 13.25 3.43
CA VAL A 73 -1.77 12.02 2.77
C VAL A 73 -0.69 11.56 1.80
N ALA A 74 -0.16 10.38 2.06
CA ALA A 74 0.68 9.64 1.13
C ALA A 74 -0.13 8.54 0.44
N VAL A 75 0.30 8.12 -0.73
CA VAL A 75 -0.29 6.97 -1.42
C VAL A 75 0.77 5.92 -1.70
N MET A 76 0.33 4.67 -1.70
CA MET A 76 1.12 3.51 -2.03
C MET A 76 0.28 2.59 -2.90
N GLN A 77 0.86 2.09 -3.98
CA GLN A 77 0.20 1.06 -4.79
C GLN A 77 0.36 -0.31 -4.12
N GLU A 78 -0.67 -1.14 -4.20
CA GLU A 78 -0.65 -2.50 -3.64
C GLU A 78 0.36 -3.42 -4.34
N GLY A 79 0.70 -3.15 -5.59
CA GLY A 79 1.61 -3.94 -6.40
C GLY A 79 2.64 -3.11 -7.15
N PRO A 80 3.40 -3.70 -8.08
CA PRO A 80 4.32 -2.97 -8.95
C PRO A 80 3.61 -1.90 -9.77
N HIS A 81 4.29 -0.78 -10.00
CA HIS A 81 3.73 0.38 -10.72
C HIS A 81 3.17 0.07 -12.12
N TRP A 82 3.70 -0.95 -12.81
CA TRP A 82 3.24 -1.34 -14.14
C TRP A 82 1.89 -2.09 -14.15
N PHE A 83 1.32 -2.46 -13.00
CA PHE A 83 -0.03 -3.07 -12.94
C PHE A 83 -1.13 -2.16 -13.46
N PHE A 84 -0.94 -0.84 -13.45
CA PHE A 84 -1.92 0.10 -13.98
C PHE A 84 -2.16 -0.07 -15.48
N GLN A 85 -1.26 -0.71 -16.21
CA GLN A 85 -1.42 -0.97 -17.65
C GLN A 85 -2.60 -1.88 -17.95
N ASP A 86 -3.02 -2.69 -16.99
CA ASP A 86 -4.19 -3.56 -17.11
C ASP A 86 -5.52 -2.84 -16.86
N TYR A 87 -5.46 -1.57 -16.44
CA TYR A 87 -6.68 -0.79 -16.19
C TYR A 87 -7.27 -0.27 -17.50
N ASP A 88 -8.61 -0.18 -17.55
CA ASP A 88 -9.26 0.66 -18.54
C ASP A 88 -8.86 2.13 -18.38
N ILE A 89 -9.15 2.97 -19.38
CA ILE A 89 -8.71 4.37 -19.41
C ILE A 89 -9.23 5.18 -18.23
N THR A 90 -10.43 4.90 -17.75
CA THR A 90 -11.04 5.59 -16.60
C THR A 90 -10.29 5.25 -15.32
N ASN A 91 -10.02 3.98 -15.09
CA ASN A 91 -9.27 3.51 -13.92
C ASN A 91 -7.80 3.97 -13.97
N GLN A 92 -7.18 4.02 -15.15
CA GLN A 92 -5.86 4.64 -15.31
C GLN A 92 -5.89 6.11 -14.88
N PHE A 93 -6.90 6.86 -15.30
CA PHE A 93 -7.05 8.27 -14.93
C PHE A 93 -7.22 8.45 -13.42
N HIS A 94 -8.07 7.66 -12.78
CA HIS A 94 -8.24 7.70 -11.33
C HIS A 94 -6.94 7.37 -10.58
N TYR A 95 -6.22 6.34 -11.03
CA TYR A 95 -4.92 5.97 -10.47
C TYR A 95 -3.92 7.13 -10.54
N TYR A 96 -3.76 7.76 -11.72
CA TYR A 96 -2.86 8.90 -11.89
C TYR A 96 -3.24 10.08 -11.01
N ASN A 97 -4.51 10.40 -10.91
CA ASN A 97 -4.98 11.48 -10.04
C ASN A 97 -4.59 11.24 -8.59
N CYS A 98 -4.81 10.04 -8.06
CA CYS A 98 -4.37 9.71 -6.71
C CYS A 98 -2.86 9.95 -6.51
N LEU A 99 -2.02 9.55 -7.49
CA LEU A 99 -0.58 9.72 -7.39
C LEU A 99 -0.15 11.19 -7.36
N VAL A 100 -0.72 12.04 -8.23
CA VAL A 100 -0.30 13.44 -8.37
C VAL A 100 -0.92 14.35 -7.31
N GLU A 101 -2.07 14.00 -6.77
CA GLU A 101 -2.76 14.76 -5.72
C GLU A 101 -2.17 14.50 -4.33
N ALA A 102 -1.53 13.36 -4.11
CA ALA A 102 -0.93 13.01 -2.83
C ALA A 102 0.19 13.99 -2.43
N ASP A 103 0.44 14.14 -1.12
CA ASP A 103 1.59 14.89 -0.63
C ASP A 103 2.90 14.22 -1.04
N TRP A 104 2.94 12.86 -1.05
CA TRP A 104 4.00 12.06 -1.66
C TRP A 104 3.52 10.64 -1.99
N VAL A 105 4.32 9.96 -2.81
CA VAL A 105 4.08 8.56 -3.20
C VAL A 105 5.13 7.67 -2.54
N TYR A 106 4.71 6.57 -1.97
CA TYR A 106 5.60 5.48 -1.59
C TYR A 106 5.72 4.47 -2.72
N CYS A 107 6.96 4.16 -3.11
CA CYS A 107 7.29 3.09 -4.03
C CYS A 107 8.11 2.00 -3.34
N HIS A 108 8.12 0.80 -3.91
CA HIS A 108 8.83 -0.34 -3.30
C HIS A 108 10.33 -0.37 -3.62
N ASN A 109 10.74 0.20 -4.76
CA ASN A 109 12.11 0.16 -5.26
C ASN A 109 12.63 1.54 -5.61
N TYR A 110 13.93 1.74 -5.45
CA TYR A 110 14.61 2.97 -5.87
C TYR A 110 14.52 3.22 -7.39
N SER A 111 14.47 2.15 -8.19
CA SER A 111 14.29 2.25 -9.64
C SER A 111 12.99 2.94 -10.07
N ASP A 112 11.95 2.85 -9.22
CA ASP A 112 10.63 3.36 -9.53
C ASP A 112 10.49 4.86 -9.31
N ILE A 113 11.42 5.48 -8.56
CA ILE A 113 11.39 6.92 -8.25
C ILE A 113 11.31 7.76 -9.54
N LYS A 114 12.14 7.45 -10.53
CA LYS A 114 12.17 8.20 -11.80
C LYS A 114 10.84 8.11 -12.55
N TYR A 115 10.16 6.96 -12.46
CA TYR A 115 8.85 6.74 -13.07
C TYR A 115 7.79 7.65 -12.44
N TYR A 116 7.64 7.61 -11.12
CA TYR A 116 6.65 8.45 -10.42
C TYR A 116 6.95 9.95 -10.55
N LYS A 117 8.22 10.35 -10.53
CA LYS A 117 8.61 11.74 -10.81
C LYS A 117 8.25 12.15 -12.24
N GLY A 118 8.43 11.27 -13.22
CA GLY A 118 8.03 11.49 -14.60
C GLY A 118 6.52 11.66 -14.79
N LEU A 119 5.71 11.06 -13.91
CA LEU A 119 4.26 11.26 -13.87
C LEU A 119 3.83 12.61 -13.26
N GLY A 120 4.75 13.36 -12.64
CA GLY A 120 4.44 14.62 -11.98
C GLY A 120 4.15 14.52 -10.48
N CYS A 121 4.47 13.39 -9.84
CA CYS A 121 4.32 13.26 -8.39
C CYS A 121 5.24 14.25 -7.66
N LYS A 122 4.69 14.95 -6.66
CA LYS A 122 5.37 16.05 -5.92
C LYS A 122 6.62 15.57 -5.19
N ASP A 123 6.50 14.44 -4.49
CA ASP A 123 7.58 13.79 -3.75
C ASP A 123 7.43 12.27 -3.87
N VAL A 124 8.55 11.54 -3.91
CA VAL A 124 8.57 10.09 -4.04
C VAL A 124 9.58 9.50 -3.06
N ARG A 125 9.10 8.60 -2.22
CA ARG A 125 9.89 7.97 -1.15
C ARG A 125 9.86 6.45 -1.29
N VAL A 126 10.94 5.79 -0.88
CA VAL A 126 11.00 4.33 -0.88
C VAL A 126 10.48 3.78 0.45
N MET A 127 9.52 2.86 0.36
CA MET A 127 9.01 2.08 1.48
C MET A 127 9.11 0.60 1.12
N ARG A 128 10.14 -0.06 1.63
CA ARG A 128 10.43 -1.46 1.28
C ARG A 128 9.38 -2.40 1.86
N SER A 129 9.17 -3.52 1.17
CA SER A 129 8.32 -4.59 1.69
C SER A 129 8.84 -5.11 3.02
N LEU A 130 7.93 -5.35 3.95
CA LEU A 130 8.17 -5.96 5.25
C LEU A 130 7.39 -7.26 5.38
N MET A 131 7.86 -8.10 6.28
CA MET A 131 7.17 -9.31 6.73
C MET A 131 7.12 -9.28 8.27
N ILE A 132 6.12 -9.93 8.85
CA ILE A 132 6.00 -10.13 10.30
C ILE A 132 6.72 -11.44 10.63
N PRO A 133 7.91 -11.40 11.26
CA PRO A 133 8.69 -12.63 11.54
C PRO A 133 7.94 -13.60 12.46
N GLU A 134 7.20 -13.07 13.41
CA GLU A 134 6.44 -13.84 14.40
C GLU A 134 5.29 -14.65 13.75
N GLY A 135 4.77 -14.18 12.62
CA GLY A 135 3.76 -14.88 11.82
C GLY A 135 4.32 -16.01 10.96
N LEU A 136 5.65 -16.10 10.83
CA LEU A 136 6.31 -17.11 10.01
C LEU A 136 6.66 -18.33 10.85
N LYS A 137 6.09 -19.48 10.52
CA LYS A 137 6.50 -20.75 11.10
C LYS A 137 7.74 -21.28 10.37
N PRO A 138 8.85 -21.60 11.09
CA PRO A 138 9.98 -22.27 10.47
C PRO A 138 9.52 -23.59 9.82
N ARG A 139 9.97 -23.89 8.62
CA ARG A 139 9.76 -25.21 8.00
C ARG A 139 10.71 -26.22 8.64
N SER A 140 10.20 -27.39 8.96
CA SER A 140 11.00 -28.52 9.47
C SER A 140 11.91 -29.14 8.40
N GLU A 141 11.62 -28.90 7.12
CA GLU A 141 12.36 -29.46 5.98
C GLU A 141 12.71 -28.36 4.99
N TRP A 142 13.95 -28.39 4.50
CA TRP A 142 14.42 -27.52 3.43
C TRP A 142 13.96 -28.07 2.07
N GLN A 143 13.49 -27.15 1.22
CA GLN A 143 13.25 -27.44 -0.19
C GLN A 143 14.33 -26.74 -1.01
N ASP A 144 14.75 -27.34 -2.11
CA ASP A 144 15.84 -26.82 -2.97
C ASP A 144 15.54 -25.41 -3.51
N ILE A 145 14.25 -25.11 -3.73
CA ILE A 145 13.80 -23.78 -4.17
C ILE A 145 12.58 -23.37 -3.36
N THR A 146 12.67 -22.21 -2.71
CA THR A 146 11.51 -21.57 -2.08
C THR A 146 11.19 -20.27 -2.83
N ILE A 147 10.00 -20.20 -3.44
CA ILE A 147 9.50 -19.00 -4.06
C ILE A 147 8.47 -18.38 -3.13
N ILE A 148 8.80 -17.19 -2.61
CA ILE A 148 7.91 -16.41 -1.75
C ILE A 148 7.33 -15.29 -2.60
N GLY A 149 6.03 -15.35 -2.88
CA GLY A 149 5.30 -14.35 -3.65
C GLY A 149 4.27 -14.96 -4.59
N GLY A 150 3.45 -14.11 -5.20
CA GLY A 150 2.45 -14.54 -6.17
C GLY A 150 3.08 -14.86 -7.54
N LEU A 151 3.36 -16.11 -7.81
CA LEU A 151 3.78 -16.58 -9.13
C LEU A 151 2.72 -16.37 -10.23
N VAL A 152 1.48 -16.06 -9.83
CA VAL A 152 0.33 -15.97 -10.75
C VAL A 152 0.53 -14.96 -11.88
N TYR A 153 1.44 -13.99 -11.72
CA TYR A 153 1.67 -12.93 -12.70
C TYR A 153 2.82 -13.17 -13.67
N TYR A 154 3.69 -14.15 -13.42
CA TYR A 154 4.84 -14.40 -14.30
C TYR A 154 4.54 -15.33 -15.48
N PHE A 155 3.45 -16.08 -15.44
CA PHE A 155 3.10 -17.03 -16.49
C PHE A 155 2.27 -16.44 -17.65
N PHE A 156 1.85 -15.18 -17.58
CA PHE A 156 1.01 -14.57 -18.62
C PHE A 156 1.75 -13.60 -19.57
N PHE A 157 3.08 -13.49 -19.47
CA PHE A 157 3.86 -12.51 -20.25
C PHE A 157 5.04 -13.11 -21.02
N TYR A 158 4.93 -14.37 -21.43
CA TYR A 158 5.83 -14.94 -22.45
C TYR A 158 5.03 -15.64 -23.54
#